data_701a040761c3edf0234b9fcb1c624092
#
_entry.id   701a040761c3edf0234b9fcb1c624092
#
_cell.length_a   1.000
_cell.length_b   1.000
_cell.length_c   1.000
_cell.angle_alpha   90.00
_cell.angle_beta   90.00
_cell.angle_gamma   90.00
#
_symmetry.space_group_name_H-M   'P 1'
#
loop_
_entity.id
_entity.type
_entity.pdbx_description
1 polymer ?
#
loop_
_entity_poly.entity_id
_entity_poly.type
_entity_poly.pdbx_seq_one_letter_code
_entity_poly.pdbx_strand_id
1 'polypeptide(L)'
;PTKVRDDTDARSFIRCPNEWVLRWVNPRLLDQVGWRWWEPVLASDPRVTVFNRQMVSVDGNIRRGGRGGDILAWMWRHWYESNQARKQERTERRTRRAVEQFESLQRDRSFGPFVQFGRGHHPSHTLGEGRTMGD
;
A
#
# COMPACT_ATOMS: atom_id res chain seq x y z
N PRO A 1 -7.02 -17.45 -1.89
CA PRO A 1 -5.88 -16.69 -2.40
C PRO A 1 -6.22 -15.21 -2.56
N THR A 2 -5.25 -14.40 -2.27
CA THR A 2 -5.38 -12.96 -2.38
C THR A 2 -5.47 -12.55 -3.85
N LYS A 3 -6.50 -11.78 -4.18
CA LYS A 3 -6.63 -11.21 -5.51
C LYS A 3 -6.14 -9.77 -5.47
N VAL A 4 -5.24 -9.44 -6.38
CA VAL A 4 -4.70 -8.10 -6.52
C VAL A 4 -5.17 -7.57 -7.87
N ARG A 5 -5.77 -6.40 -7.87
CA ARG A 5 -6.37 -5.84 -9.08
C ARG A 5 -5.34 -5.71 -10.21
N ASP A 6 -4.16 -5.17 -9.91
CA ASP A 6 -3.11 -5.01 -10.90
C ASP A 6 -2.65 -6.35 -11.43
N ASP A 7 -2.55 -7.35 -10.56
CA ASP A 7 -2.15 -8.71 -10.95
C ASP A 7 -3.12 -9.29 -11.97
N THR A 8 -4.42 -9.18 -11.69
CA THR A 8 -5.45 -9.68 -12.59
C THR A 8 -5.39 -8.97 -13.93
N ASP A 9 -5.24 -7.66 -13.91
CA ASP A 9 -5.15 -6.84 -15.12
C ASP A 9 -3.93 -7.22 -15.95
N ALA A 10 -2.76 -7.31 -15.31
CA ALA A 10 -1.51 -7.59 -16.01
C ALA A 10 -1.50 -8.98 -16.64
N ARG A 11 -2.14 -9.96 -16.02
CA ARG A 11 -2.17 -11.32 -16.55
C ARG A 11 -3.03 -11.47 -17.81
N SER A 12 -3.76 -10.44 -18.17
CA SER A 12 -4.44 -10.41 -19.46
C SER A 12 -3.47 -10.08 -20.60
N PHE A 13 -2.29 -9.55 -20.29
CA PHE A 13 -1.29 -9.15 -21.30
C PHE A 13 -0.06 -10.04 -21.31
N ILE A 14 0.20 -10.77 -20.22
CA ILE A 14 1.38 -11.62 -20.14
C ILE A 14 1.03 -12.94 -19.44
N ARG A 15 1.87 -13.93 -19.70
CA ARG A 15 1.89 -15.19 -18.95
C ARG A 15 3.16 -15.23 -18.13
N CYS A 16 3.04 -15.58 -16.85
CA CYS A 16 4.17 -15.69 -15.94
C CYS A 16 3.81 -16.69 -14.84
N PRO A 17 4.78 -17.07 -13.98
CA PRO A 17 4.49 -18.00 -12.89
C PRO A 17 3.37 -17.54 -11.99
N ASN A 18 2.55 -18.48 -11.52
CA ASN A 18 1.44 -18.19 -10.61
C ASN A 18 1.94 -17.73 -9.24
N GLU A 19 3.19 -18.07 -8.90
CA GLU A 19 3.80 -17.67 -7.63
C GLU A 19 4.16 -16.18 -7.58
N TRP A 20 4.03 -15.48 -8.69
CA TRP A 20 4.30 -14.06 -8.76
C TRP A 20 3.04 -13.26 -8.47
N VAL A 21 3.19 -12.11 -7.82
CA VAL A 21 2.18 -11.05 -7.77
C VAL A 21 2.68 -9.91 -8.64
N LEU A 22 1.84 -9.44 -9.54
CA LEU A 22 2.19 -8.39 -10.48
C LEU A 22 1.60 -7.06 -10.05
N ARG A 23 2.33 -5.98 -10.30
CA ARG A 23 1.88 -4.64 -9.99
C ARG A 23 2.43 -3.63 -10.99
N TRP A 24 1.61 -2.65 -11.35
CA TRP A 24 2.07 -1.54 -12.16
C TRP A 24 2.71 -0.51 -11.22
N VAL A 25 3.96 -0.15 -11.48
CA VAL A 25 4.75 0.68 -10.58
C VAL A 25 5.40 1.81 -11.35
N ASN A 26 5.38 3.00 -10.77
CA ASN A 26 6.18 4.10 -11.30
C ASN A 26 7.66 3.73 -11.13
N PRO A 27 8.46 3.76 -12.22
CA PRO A 27 9.87 3.33 -12.15
C PRO A 27 10.67 4.01 -11.05
N ARG A 28 10.32 5.25 -10.72
CA ARG A 28 11.03 6.00 -9.68
C ARG A 28 10.89 5.37 -8.30
N LEU A 29 9.78 4.67 -8.08
CA LEU A 29 9.53 4.05 -6.76
C LEU A 29 10.42 2.83 -6.52
N LEU A 30 10.85 2.15 -7.58
CA LEU A 30 11.62 0.92 -7.44
C LEU A 30 12.96 1.11 -6.75
N ASP A 31 13.49 2.35 -6.78
CA ASP A 31 14.76 2.65 -6.11
C ASP A 31 14.58 2.97 -4.63
N GLN A 32 13.34 3.06 -4.15
CA GLN A 32 13.07 3.40 -2.77
C GLN A 32 13.01 2.16 -1.89
N VAL A 33 13.38 2.34 -0.62
CA VAL A 33 13.51 1.22 0.33
C VAL A 33 12.23 0.39 0.43
N GLY A 34 11.07 1.03 0.42
CA GLY A 34 9.79 0.33 0.54
C GLY A 34 9.44 -0.55 -0.67
N TRP A 35 10.18 -0.42 -1.75
CA TRP A 35 9.91 -1.13 -3.00
C TRP A 35 11.02 -2.09 -3.39
N ARG A 36 12.02 -2.26 -2.58
CA ARG A 36 13.23 -3.05 -2.93
C ARG A 36 12.95 -4.53 -3.24
N TRP A 37 11.81 -5.04 -2.81
CA TRP A 37 11.44 -6.43 -3.05
C TRP A 37 10.67 -6.62 -4.36
N TRP A 38 10.33 -5.53 -5.04
CA TRP A 38 9.67 -5.58 -6.34
C TRP A 38 10.73 -5.50 -7.43
N GLU A 39 10.64 -6.41 -8.39
CA GLU A 39 11.58 -6.46 -9.52
C GLU A 39 10.82 -6.21 -10.81
N PRO A 40 11.43 -5.50 -11.78
CA PRO A 40 10.79 -5.31 -13.08
C PRO A 40 10.59 -6.65 -13.79
N VAL A 41 9.43 -6.79 -14.43
CA VAL A 41 9.16 -7.93 -15.30
C VAL A 41 9.82 -7.62 -16.66
N LEU A 42 10.74 -8.48 -17.09
CA LEU A 42 11.45 -8.28 -18.34
C LEU A 42 10.86 -9.18 -19.41
N ALA A 43 10.62 -8.62 -20.59
CA ALA A 43 10.08 -9.38 -21.71
C ALA A 43 11.04 -10.49 -22.15
N SER A 44 12.34 -10.33 -21.85
CA SER A 44 13.36 -11.33 -22.19
C SER A 44 13.46 -12.46 -21.19
N ASP A 45 12.77 -12.37 -20.06
CA ASP A 45 12.78 -13.44 -19.05
C ASP A 45 12.12 -14.68 -19.64
N PRO A 46 12.80 -15.84 -19.59
CA PRO A 46 12.24 -17.07 -20.18
C PRO A 46 10.96 -17.55 -19.49
N ARG A 47 10.69 -17.09 -18.27
CA ARG A 47 9.47 -17.43 -17.54
C ARG A 47 8.27 -16.58 -17.97
N VAL A 48 8.49 -15.57 -18.83
CA VAL A 48 7.49 -14.59 -19.20
C VAL A 48 7.17 -14.71 -20.67
N THR A 49 5.88 -14.73 -21.00
CA THR A 49 5.40 -14.64 -22.38
C THR A 49 4.53 -13.41 -22.51
N VAL A 50 4.89 -12.50 -23.40
CA VAL A 50 4.15 -11.25 -23.61
C VAL A 50 3.22 -11.44 -24.80
N PHE A 51 1.91 -11.22 -24.56
CA PHE A 51 0.90 -11.36 -25.62
C PHE A 51 0.81 -10.10 -26.49
N ASN A 52 1.02 -8.95 -25.90
CA ASN A 52 0.98 -7.68 -26.61
C ASN A 52 2.38 -7.07 -26.65
N ARG A 53 3.09 -7.31 -27.74
CA ARG A 53 4.49 -6.87 -27.89
C ARG A 53 4.63 -5.35 -27.92
N GLN A 54 3.56 -4.62 -28.22
CA GLN A 54 3.60 -3.16 -28.22
C GLN A 54 3.80 -2.58 -26.82
N MET A 55 3.53 -3.35 -25.79
CA MET A 55 3.74 -2.92 -24.40
C MET A 55 5.23 -3.04 -23.98
N VAL A 56 6.05 -3.69 -24.77
CA VAL A 56 7.47 -3.87 -24.44
C VAL A 56 8.23 -2.61 -24.86
N SER A 57 8.90 -1.99 -23.90
CA SER A 57 9.71 -0.81 -24.18
C SER A 57 11.13 -1.20 -24.61
N VAL A 58 11.91 -0.20 -25.04
CA VAL A 58 13.27 -0.41 -25.56
C VAL A 58 14.16 -1.08 -24.53
N ASP A 59 13.97 -0.76 -23.26
CA ASP A 59 14.77 -1.33 -22.16
C ASP A 59 14.30 -2.74 -21.75
N GLY A 60 13.29 -3.29 -22.42
CA GLY A 60 12.79 -4.62 -22.11
C GLY A 60 11.69 -4.66 -21.06
N ASN A 61 11.38 -3.54 -20.44
CA ASN A 61 10.30 -3.47 -19.47
C ASN A 61 8.94 -3.48 -20.15
N ILE A 62 7.93 -3.92 -19.43
CA ILE A 62 6.55 -3.91 -19.92
C ILE A 62 5.89 -2.67 -19.35
N ARG A 63 5.43 -1.78 -20.24
CA ARG A 63 4.90 -0.47 -19.83
C ARG A 63 3.43 -0.34 -20.16
N ARG A 64 2.76 0.44 -19.33
CA ARG A 64 1.37 0.84 -19.52
C ARG A 64 1.32 2.36 -19.54
N GLY A 65 0.52 2.92 -20.45
CA GLY A 65 0.35 4.36 -20.52
C GLY A 65 1.40 5.08 -21.37
N GLY A 66 2.12 4.35 -22.22
CA GLY A 66 3.09 4.92 -23.13
C GLY A 66 4.36 5.39 -22.45
N ARG A 67 5.02 6.35 -23.11
CA ARG A 67 6.29 6.88 -22.61
C ARG A 67 6.08 7.53 -21.23
N GLY A 68 6.93 7.16 -20.27
CA GLY A 68 6.84 7.67 -18.92
C GLY A 68 5.77 7.00 -18.08
N GLY A 69 5.08 6.00 -18.63
CA GLY A 69 4.07 5.27 -17.89
C GLY A 69 4.65 4.29 -16.90
N ASP A 70 3.75 3.64 -16.15
CA ASP A 70 4.16 2.65 -15.18
C ASP A 70 4.74 1.43 -15.86
N ILE A 71 5.69 0.78 -15.18
CA ILE A 71 6.24 -0.49 -15.62
C ILE A 71 5.66 -1.61 -14.79
N LEU A 72 5.67 -2.81 -15.36
CA LEU A 72 5.20 -3.98 -14.63
C LEU A 72 6.32 -4.52 -13.75
N ALA A 73 6.01 -4.78 -12.49
CA ALA A 73 6.94 -5.36 -11.53
C ALA A 73 6.29 -6.56 -10.86
N TRP A 74 7.12 -7.42 -10.27
CA TRP A 74 6.63 -8.64 -9.65
C TRP A 74 7.31 -8.85 -8.30
N MET A 75 6.65 -9.62 -7.45
CA MET A 75 7.15 -10.06 -6.15
C MET A 75 6.66 -11.49 -5.93
N TRP A 76 7.41 -12.27 -5.16
CA TRP A 76 6.95 -13.60 -4.78
C TRP A 76 5.65 -13.48 -3.99
N ARG A 77 4.65 -14.29 -4.35
CA ARG A 77 3.32 -14.23 -3.73
C ARG A 77 3.36 -14.47 -2.23
N HIS A 78 4.15 -15.43 -1.79
CA HIS A 78 4.21 -15.72 -0.35
C HIS A 78 4.80 -14.55 0.45
N TRP A 79 5.74 -13.81 -0.15
CA TRP A 79 6.30 -12.63 0.50
C TRP A 79 5.29 -11.48 0.52
N TYR A 80 4.56 -11.33 -0.57
CA TYR A 80 3.53 -10.31 -0.66
C TYR A 80 2.47 -10.55 0.42
N GLU A 81 2.00 -11.79 0.53
CA GLU A 81 0.97 -12.14 1.51
C GLU A 81 1.48 -12.00 2.93
N SER A 82 2.73 -12.38 3.19
CA SER A 82 3.34 -12.19 4.51
C SER A 82 3.44 -10.71 4.87
N ASN A 83 3.82 -9.88 3.91
CA ASN A 83 3.93 -8.44 4.15
C ASN A 83 2.56 -7.82 4.41
N GLN A 84 1.54 -8.25 3.68
CA GLN A 84 0.19 -7.75 3.89
C GLN A 84 -0.34 -8.17 5.26
N ALA A 85 -0.08 -9.40 5.65
CA ALA A 85 -0.50 -9.89 6.97
C ALA A 85 0.16 -9.07 8.08
N ARG A 86 1.45 -8.74 7.94
CA ARG A 86 2.15 -7.92 8.94
C ARG A 86 1.62 -6.50 9.00
N LYS A 87 1.30 -5.92 7.84
CA LYS A 87 0.70 -4.58 7.80
C LYS A 87 -0.65 -4.57 8.46
N GLN A 88 -1.46 -5.57 8.20
CA GLN A 88 -2.79 -5.69 8.79
C GLN A 88 -2.68 -5.84 10.31
N GLU A 89 -1.77 -6.68 10.78
CA GLU A 89 -1.55 -6.88 12.20
C GLU A 89 -1.15 -5.57 12.88
N ARG A 90 -0.25 -4.79 12.27
CA ARG A 90 0.14 -3.50 12.83
C ARG A 90 -1.01 -2.52 12.87
N THR A 91 -1.85 -2.52 11.84
CA THR A 91 -3.03 -1.66 11.79
C THR A 91 -4.01 -2.06 12.89
N GLU A 92 -4.23 -3.35 13.08
CA GLU A 92 -5.12 -3.85 14.12
C GLU A 92 -4.62 -3.49 15.51
N ARG A 93 -3.31 -3.58 15.73
CA ARG A 93 -2.72 -3.18 17.01
C ARG A 93 -2.93 -1.70 17.28
N ARG A 94 -2.71 -0.87 16.27
CA ARG A 94 -2.94 0.58 16.41
C ARG A 94 -4.39 0.88 16.73
N THR A 95 -5.30 0.22 16.04
CA THR A 95 -6.73 0.40 16.26
C THR A 95 -7.10 0.02 17.67
N ARG A 96 -6.60 -1.12 18.16
CA ARG A 96 -6.86 -1.55 19.53
C ARG A 96 -6.35 -0.55 20.56
N ARG A 97 -5.12 -0.05 20.36
CA ARG A 97 -4.56 0.95 21.27
C ARG A 97 -5.39 2.21 21.29
N ALA A 98 -5.85 2.65 20.12
CA ALA A 98 -6.68 3.84 20.03
C ALA A 98 -8.00 3.65 20.75
N VAL A 99 -8.63 2.48 20.59
CA VAL A 99 -9.88 2.17 21.28
C VAL A 99 -9.66 2.12 22.78
N GLU A 100 -8.60 1.46 23.24
CA GLU A 100 -8.28 1.37 24.65
C GLU A 100 -8.05 2.73 25.27
N GLN A 101 -7.31 3.59 24.57
CA GLN A 101 -7.08 4.95 25.05
C GLN A 101 -8.36 5.75 25.13
N PHE A 102 -9.22 5.61 24.14
CA PHE A 102 -10.50 6.31 24.13
C PHE A 102 -11.38 5.86 25.29
N GLU A 103 -11.44 4.55 25.52
CA GLU A 103 -12.22 4.01 26.64
C GLU A 103 -11.65 4.46 27.98
N SER A 104 -10.34 4.51 28.09
CA SER A 104 -9.70 5.01 29.31
C SER A 104 -10.05 6.46 29.56
N LEU A 105 -10.02 7.29 28.53
CA LEU A 105 -10.40 8.69 28.66
C LEU A 105 -11.86 8.86 29.06
N GLN A 106 -12.74 8.02 28.54
CA GLN A 106 -14.15 8.07 28.91
C GLN A 106 -14.35 7.67 30.35
N ARG A 107 -13.61 6.67 30.85
CA ARG A 107 -13.69 6.29 32.24
C ARG A 107 -13.22 7.44 33.15
N ASP A 108 -12.13 8.10 32.77
CA ASP A 108 -11.64 9.23 33.53
C ASP A 108 -12.65 10.36 33.59
N ARG A 109 -13.34 10.59 32.49
CA ARG A 109 -14.40 11.60 32.43
C ARG A 109 -15.57 11.26 33.34
N SER A 110 -15.88 9.99 33.45
CA SER A 110 -17.01 9.60 34.28
C SER A 110 -16.73 9.85 35.76
N PHE A 111 -15.49 9.95 36.16
CA PHE A 111 -15.10 10.30 37.53
C PHE A 111 -14.88 11.79 37.69
N GLY A 112 -14.51 12.47 36.63
CA GLY A 112 -14.19 13.87 36.68
C GLY A 112 -15.43 14.73 36.64
N PRO A 113 -15.46 15.73 37.43
CA PRO A 113 -16.52 16.74 37.24
C PRO A 113 -16.20 17.57 36.04
N PHE A 114 -15.48 17.41 35.40
CA PHE A 114 -15.08 17.97 34.40
C PHE A 114 -14.97 17.82 33.34
N VAL A 115 -14.88 17.98 32.94
CA VAL A 115 -14.62 17.75 32.07
C VAL A 115 -14.91 18.47 31.07
N GLN A 116 -14.96 19.13 30.81
CA GLN A 116 -15.17 19.67 29.89
C GLN A 116 -14.30 20.04 29.07
N PHE A 117 -14.07 20.01 28.59
CA PHE A 117 -13.17 20.26 27.79
C PHE A 117 -13.34 20.86 26.73
N GLY A 118 -13.55 21.21 26.79
CA GLY A 118 -13.52 21.74 25.99
C GLY A 118 -13.68 22.23 25.29
N ARG A 119 -14.02 22.51 25.29
CA ARG A 119 -14.05 22.96 24.53
C ARG A 119 -13.54 23.72 24.01
N GLY A 120 -13.56 23.77 24.04
CA GLY A 120 -12.79 24.27 23.33
C GLY A 120 -12.12 24.22 22.86
N HIS A 121 -12.38 24.04 22.79
CA HIS A 121 -11.64 24.05 22.04
C HIS A 121 -11.16 23.70 21.41
N HIS A 122 -11.59 23.76 21.42
CA HIS A 122 -11.24 23.70 20.57
C HIS A 122 -10.73 23.60 20.09
N PRO A 123 -10.99 23.73 20.41
CA PRO A 123 -10.56 23.73 19.67
C PRO A 123 -9.96 23.51 19.12
N SER A 124 -10.47 23.58 19.33
CA SER A 124 -10.02 23.66 18.65
C SER A 124 -9.37 23.33 18.31
N HIS A 125 -9.70 23.09 18.47
CA HIS A 125 -9.17 22.97 17.89
C HIS A 125 -8.52 22.57 17.74
N THR A 126 -9.04 22.68 18.22
CA THR A 126 -8.53 22.59 17.88
C THR A 126 -8.04 22.19 17.56
N LEU A 127 -8.41 21.96 17.72
CA LEU A 127 -8.00 21.89 17.03
C LEU A 127 -7.46 22.02 16.47
N GLY A 128 -7.73 21.93 16.96
CA GLY A 128 -7.30 22.21 16.13
C GLY A 128 -6.84 22.32 15.94
N GLU A 129 -7.13 22.36 16.07
CA GLU A 129 -6.64 22.61 15.56
C GLU A 129 -6.07 22.45 15.24
N GLY A 130 -6.29 22.11 15.54
CA GLY A 130 -5.82 22.03 14.84
C GLY A 130 -5.32 21.71 14.60
N ARG A 131 -5.44 21.58 14.40
CA ARG A 131 -4.86 21.39 13.84
C ARG A 131 -4.29 20.84 13.70
N THR A 132 -4.34 20.49 13.75
CA THR A 132 -3.62 19.89 13.39
C THR A 132 -3.29 19.08 13.37
N MET A 133 -3.43 18.72 13.45
CA MET A 133 -3.02 17.97 13.31
C MET A 133 -2.60 17.38 12.75
N GLY A 134 -2.44 17.02 12.43
CA GLY A 134 -1.84 16.48 11.74
C GLY A 134 -1.39 15.79 11.60
N ASP A 135 -1.17 15.57 11.49
CA ASP A 135 -0.50 14.92 11.13
C ASP A 135 -0.35 14.51 11.03
#